data_2cd8dd4cbb9979c8221616d813ef4b83
#
_entry.id   2cd8dd4cbb9979c8221616d813ef4b83
#
_cell.length_a   1.000
_cell.length_b   1.000
_cell.length_c   1.000
_cell.angle_alpha   90.00
_cell.angle_beta   90.00
_cell.angle_gamma   90.00
#
_symmetry.space_group_name_H-M   'P 1'
#
loop_
_entity.id
_entity.type
_entity.pdbx_description
1 polymer ?
#
loop_
_entity_poly.entity_id
_entity_poly.type
_entity_poly.pdbx_seq_one_letter_code
_entity_poly.pdbx_strand_id
1 'polypeptide(L)'
;FSRDDGDSPFLRDDKTLYQSCLLCHSNKEMQRGPVLDGMESWYILDQLKKFKNGQRGRDPKNRAEFLMAASMARVRDDHEMLRVADYIGNLKPKDSITTIKGDIDRGKKLYSSCIGCHGAKGEGRQDVKAPALLVQEDWFLLDQLRKYRNGLRGTHPEDIFGRVMVESIRDWSDKDLKDVTVYINSL
;
A
#
# COMPACT_ATOMS: atom_id res chain seq x y z
N PHE A 1 0.14 -13.95 38.28
CA PHE A 1 -0.75 -14.71 37.39
C PHE A 1 -0.37 -14.35 35.98
N SER A 2 0.52 -15.16 35.41
CA SER A 2 0.88 -15.14 34.00
C SER A 2 -0.28 -15.77 33.24
N ARG A 3 -0.99 -15.02 32.40
CA ARG A 3 -1.91 -15.59 31.43
C ARG A 3 -1.07 -15.92 30.19
N ASP A 4 -0.82 -17.21 30.01
CA ASP A 4 -0.45 -17.76 28.72
C ASP A 4 -1.69 -17.69 27.81
N ASP A 5 -1.82 -16.61 27.02
CA ASP A 5 -2.90 -16.43 26.05
C ASP A 5 -2.57 -17.07 24.69
N GLY A 6 -1.70 -18.09 24.70
CA GLY A 6 -1.07 -18.66 23.48
C GLY A 6 -1.86 -19.69 22.71
N ASP A 7 -2.92 -20.30 23.26
CA ASP A 7 -3.58 -21.45 22.61
C ASP A 7 -5.10 -21.42 22.73
N SER A 8 -5.72 -20.39 22.16
CA SER A 8 -7.15 -20.50 21.86
C SER A 8 -7.32 -21.31 20.57
N PRO A 9 -8.02 -22.47 20.59
CA PRO A 9 -8.25 -23.31 19.42
C PRO A 9 -9.10 -22.61 18.32
N PHE A 10 -9.55 -21.40 18.59
CA PHE A 10 -10.31 -20.55 17.68
C PHE A 10 -9.47 -19.45 17.01
N LEU A 11 -8.19 -19.29 17.37
CA LEU A 11 -7.31 -18.31 16.72
C LEU A 11 -6.69 -18.94 15.46
N ARG A 12 -6.97 -18.34 14.31
CA ARG A 12 -6.23 -18.68 13.07
C ARG A 12 -4.78 -18.29 13.26
N ASP A 13 -3.85 -19.18 12.90
CA ASP A 13 -2.43 -18.82 12.86
C ASP A 13 -2.17 -17.77 11.75
N ASP A 14 -1.07 -17.03 11.89
CA ASP A 14 -0.77 -15.89 11.02
C ASP A 14 -0.59 -16.28 9.55
N LYS A 15 -0.03 -17.46 9.30
CA LYS A 15 0.16 -18.01 7.98
C LYS A 15 -1.20 -18.32 7.32
N THR A 16 -2.09 -18.96 8.04
CA THR A 16 -3.45 -19.28 7.57
C THR A 16 -4.24 -17.99 7.31
N LEU A 17 -4.11 -17.00 8.18
CA LEU A 17 -4.74 -15.70 7.97
C LEU A 17 -4.21 -15.02 6.71
N TYR A 18 -2.88 -14.97 6.53
CA TYR A 18 -2.24 -14.42 5.34
C TYR A 18 -2.61 -15.17 4.05
N GLN A 19 -2.73 -16.51 4.10
CA GLN A 19 -3.14 -17.29 2.93
C GLN A 19 -4.48 -16.83 2.34
N SER A 20 -5.40 -16.35 3.16
CA SER A 20 -6.66 -15.80 2.66
C SER A 20 -6.49 -14.50 1.85
N CYS A 21 -5.42 -13.76 2.09
CA CYS A 21 -5.08 -12.54 1.37
C CYS A 21 -4.48 -12.84 -0.01
N LEU A 22 -3.78 -13.97 -0.12
CA LEU A 22 -3.10 -14.37 -1.35
C LEU A 22 -4.04 -14.65 -2.53
N LEU A 23 -5.33 -14.85 -2.28
CA LEU A 23 -6.33 -14.96 -3.35
C LEU A 23 -6.33 -13.77 -4.31
N CYS A 24 -5.99 -12.57 -3.80
CA CYS A 24 -5.94 -11.34 -4.59
C CYS A 24 -4.52 -10.77 -4.68
N HIS A 25 -3.62 -11.14 -3.76
CA HIS A 25 -2.29 -10.53 -3.63
C HIS A 25 -1.13 -11.40 -4.12
N SER A 26 -1.38 -12.62 -4.61
CA SER A 26 -0.29 -13.51 -5.03
C SER A 26 -0.30 -13.90 -6.51
N ASN A 27 -1.39 -13.70 -7.23
CA ASN A 27 -1.51 -14.23 -8.57
C ASN A 27 -1.08 -13.20 -9.62
N LYS A 28 0.07 -13.44 -10.27
CA LYS A 28 0.63 -12.57 -11.31
C LYS A 28 -0.29 -12.40 -12.53
N GLU A 29 -1.07 -13.41 -12.88
CA GLU A 29 -1.95 -13.37 -14.06
C GLU A 29 -3.30 -12.69 -13.77
N MET A 30 -3.73 -12.70 -12.51
CA MET A 30 -4.99 -12.10 -12.07
C MET A 30 -4.78 -11.12 -10.92
N GLN A 31 -3.59 -10.58 -10.79
CA GLN A 31 -3.21 -9.71 -9.68
C GLN A 31 -4.11 -8.47 -9.63
N ARG A 32 -4.90 -8.37 -8.58
CA ARG A 32 -5.83 -7.26 -8.34
C ARG A 32 -5.40 -6.38 -7.18
N GLY A 33 -4.40 -6.82 -6.44
CA GLY A 33 -3.83 -6.13 -5.29
C GLY A 33 -2.32 -6.01 -5.39
N PRO A 34 -1.69 -5.18 -4.55
CA PRO A 34 -0.23 -5.04 -4.50
C PRO A 34 0.44 -6.31 -4.02
N VAL A 35 1.71 -6.46 -4.31
CA VAL A 35 2.60 -7.37 -3.56
C VAL A 35 2.64 -6.89 -2.11
N LEU A 36 2.45 -7.81 -1.17
CA LEU A 36 2.45 -7.48 0.27
C LEU A 36 3.79 -7.83 0.93
N ASP A 37 4.49 -8.83 0.42
CA ASP A 37 5.68 -9.42 1.03
C ASP A 37 6.77 -8.35 1.26
N GLY A 38 7.16 -8.17 2.53
CA GLY A 38 8.18 -7.21 2.93
C GLY A 38 7.74 -5.75 2.98
N MET A 39 6.44 -5.46 2.82
CA MET A 39 5.93 -4.12 3.12
C MET A 39 6.03 -3.85 4.62
N GLU A 40 6.26 -2.60 4.98
CA GLU A 40 6.37 -2.18 6.38
C GLU A 40 5.10 -2.50 7.17
N SER A 41 5.23 -3.23 8.29
CA SER A 41 4.10 -3.67 9.15
C SER A 41 3.20 -2.51 9.55
N TRP A 42 3.79 -1.38 9.93
CA TRP A 42 3.03 -0.19 10.32
C TRP A 42 2.15 0.34 9.19
N TYR A 43 2.66 0.30 7.94
CA TYR A 43 1.91 0.79 6.78
C TYR A 43 0.77 -0.17 6.42
N ILE A 44 1.02 -1.48 6.44
CA ILE A 44 -0.02 -2.49 6.24
C ILE A 44 -1.13 -2.31 7.27
N LEU A 45 -0.78 -2.20 8.56
CA LEU A 45 -1.76 -1.99 9.64
C LEU A 45 -2.57 -0.72 9.43
N ASP A 46 -1.92 0.39 9.07
CA ASP A 46 -2.60 1.66 8.75
C ASP A 46 -3.61 1.48 7.60
N GLN A 47 -3.21 0.81 6.52
CA GLN A 47 -4.10 0.59 5.38
C GLN A 47 -5.25 -0.36 5.70
N LEU A 48 -5.02 -1.43 6.45
CA LEU A 48 -6.09 -2.34 6.89
C LEU A 48 -7.13 -1.59 7.74
N LYS A 49 -6.67 -0.74 8.68
CA LYS A 49 -7.55 0.12 9.47
C LYS A 49 -8.36 1.09 8.60
N LYS A 50 -7.73 1.74 7.62
CA LYS A 50 -8.43 2.64 6.68
C LYS A 50 -9.51 1.93 5.89
N PHE A 51 -9.27 0.71 5.41
CA PHE A 51 -10.28 -0.11 4.75
C PHE A 51 -11.40 -0.52 5.72
N LYS A 52 -11.07 -0.97 6.93
CA LYS A 52 -12.04 -1.42 7.93
C LYS A 52 -12.94 -0.28 8.41
N ASN A 53 -12.38 0.90 8.62
CA ASN A 53 -13.10 2.08 9.10
C ASN A 53 -13.78 2.88 7.96
N GLY A 54 -13.62 2.46 6.72
CA GLY A 54 -14.21 3.10 5.55
C GLY A 54 -13.58 4.46 5.18
N GLN A 55 -12.38 4.73 5.64
CA GLN A 55 -11.58 5.86 5.16
C GLN A 55 -11.07 5.62 3.74
N ARG A 56 -11.05 4.34 3.31
CA ARG A 56 -10.62 3.87 2.01
C ARG A 56 -11.55 2.76 1.49
N GLY A 57 -11.77 2.71 0.17
CA GLY A 57 -12.52 1.63 -0.46
C GLY A 57 -14.05 1.76 -0.39
N ARG A 58 -14.60 2.96 -0.17
CA ARG A 58 -16.06 3.19 -0.16
C ARG A 58 -16.66 3.44 -1.53
N ASP A 59 -15.87 3.92 -2.49
CA ASP A 59 -16.37 4.21 -3.83
C ASP A 59 -16.42 2.91 -4.67
N PRO A 60 -17.62 2.45 -5.08
CA PRO A 60 -17.76 1.26 -5.92
C PRO A 60 -17.14 1.41 -7.32
N LYS A 61 -16.90 2.65 -7.78
CA LYS A 61 -16.18 2.92 -9.03
C LYS A 61 -14.70 2.53 -8.91
N ASN A 62 -14.14 2.61 -7.71
CA ASN A 62 -12.80 2.08 -7.41
C ASN A 62 -12.92 0.61 -6.99
N ARG A 63 -13.29 -0.26 -7.96
CA ARG A 63 -13.66 -1.65 -7.71
C ARG A 63 -12.62 -2.44 -6.89
N ALA A 64 -11.33 -2.27 -7.17
CA ALA A 64 -10.28 -3.01 -6.47
C ALA A 64 -10.26 -2.68 -4.98
N GLU A 65 -10.31 -1.40 -4.63
CA GLU A 65 -10.34 -0.96 -3.24
C GLU A 65 -11.66 -1.26 -2.54
N PHE A 66 -12.77 -1.21 -3.26
CA PHE A 66 -14.08 -1.61 -2.76
C PHE A 66 -14.11 -3.10 -2.37
N LEU A 67 -13.53 -3.97 -3.21
CA LEU A 67 -13.39 -5.40 -2.90
C LEU A 67 -12.43 -5.63 -1.72
N MET A 68 -11.35 -4.85 -1.62
CA MET A 68 -10.45 -4.92 -0.46
C MET A 68 -11.18 -4.53 0.83
N ALA A 69 -11.96 -3.44 0.83
CA ALA A 69 -12.76 -3.05 1.99
C ALA A 69 -13.77 -4.14 2.39
N ALA A 70 -14.47 -4.73 1.42
CA ALA A 70 -15.39 -5.83 1.67
C ALA A 70 -14.68 -7.07 2.27
N SER A 71 -13.42 -7.32 1.86
CA SER A 71 -12.63 -8.45 2.39
C SER A 71 -12.26 -8.29 3.87
N MET A 72 -12.30 -7.06 4.40
CA MET A 72 -12.03 -6.78 5.82
C MET A 72 -13.04 -7.43 6.77
N ALA A 73 -14.21 -7.84 6.28
CA ALA A 73 -15.15 -8.65 7.07
C ALA A 73 -14.55 -10.00 7.53
N ARG A 74 -13.47 -10.47 6.89
CA ARG A 74 -12.76 -11.71 7.24
C ARG A 74 -11.76 -11.52 8.38
N VAL A 75 -11.40 -10.29 8.70
CA VAL A 75 -10.48 -9.94 9.78
C VAL A 75 -11.31 -9.55 10.99
N ARG A 76 -11.22 -10.35 12.08
CA ARG A 76 -12.12 -10.26 13.22
C ARG A 76 -11.94 -8.95 14.00
N ASP A 77 -10.71 -8.63 14.35
CA ASP A 77 -10.38 -7.56 15.28
C ASP A 77 -9.02 -6.89 14.97
N ASP A 78 -8.68 -5.91 15.77
CA ASP A 78 -7.43 -5.15 15.61
C ASP A 78 -6.20 -6.01 15.94
N HIS A 79 -6.34 -7.02 16.78
CA HIS A 79 -5.25 -7.94 17.12
C HIS A 79 -4.91 -8.83 15.90
N GLU A 80 -5.91 -9.36 15.19
CA GLU A 80 -5.67 -10.06 13.92
C GLU A 80 -5.04 -9.15 12.87
N MET A 81 -5.46 -7.89 12.77
CA MET A 81 -4.83 -6.93 11.85
C MET A 81 -3.35 -6.72 12.16
N LEU A 82 -3.02 -6.55 13.45
CA LEU A 82 -1.63 -6.37 13.88
C LEU A 82 -0.80 -7.61 13.54
N ARG A 83 -1.26 -8.79 13.91
CA ARG A 83 -0.56 -10.05 13.67
C ARG A 83 -0.29 -10.28 12.18
N VAL A 84 -1.28 -10.11 11.31
CA VAL A 84 -1.09 -10.30 9.87
C VAL A 84 -0.17 -9.24 9.28
N ALA A 85 -0.23 -7.99 9.76
CA ALA A 85 0.67 -6.93 9.32
C ALA A 85 2.13 -7.26 9.70
N ASP A 86 2.37 -7.71 10.91
CA ASP A 86 3.71 -8.12 11.37
C ASP A 86 4.22 -9.36 10.62
N TYR A 87 3.36 -10.35 10.40
CA TYR A 87 3.72 -11.52 9.60
C TYR A 87 4.18 -11.12 8.18
N ILE A 88 3.42 -10.27 7.51
CA ILE A 88 3.73 -9.78 6.15
C ILE A 88 5.03 -8.97 6.14
N GLY A 89 5.23 -8.09 7.12
CA GLY A 89 6.44 -7.26 7.22
C GLY A 89 7.72 -8.06 7.40
N ASN A 90 7.63 -9.28 7.94
CA ASN A 90 8.75 -10.20 8.10
C ASN A 90 8.99 -11.11 6.88
N LEU A 91 8.13 -11.08 5.87
CA LEU A 91 8.36 -11.82 4.63
C LEU A 91 9.44 -11.15 3.79
N LYS A 92 10.19 -11.96 3.08
CA LYS A 92 11.20 -11.44 2.15
C LYS A 92 10.50 -10.74 0.98
N PRO A 93 10.89 -9.49 0.65
CA PRO A 93 10.37 -8.80 -0.54
C PRO A 93 10.58 -9.65 -1.80
N LYS A 94 9.63 -9.56 -2.71
CA LYS A 94 9.73 -10.19 -4.04
C LYS A 94 10.36 -9.20 -5.03
N ASP A 95 11.05 -9.76 -6.03
CA ASP A 95 11.56 -8.95 -7.13
C ASP A 95 10.40 -8.30 -7.89
N SER A 96 10.49 -6.99 -8.10
CA SER A 96 9.53 -6.23 -8.88
C SER A 96 9.79 -6.39 -10.38
N ILE A 97 8.72 -6.37 -11.17
CA ILE A 97 8.81 -6.41 -12.64
C ILE A 97 8.57 -4.99 -13.16
N THR A 98 9.46 -4.50 -14.02
CA THR A 98 9.29 -3.21 -14.68
C THR A 98 8.41 -3.38 -15.91
N THR A 99 7.25 -2.71 -15.91
CA THR A 99 6.26 -2.76 -17.00
C THR A 99 5.95 -1.38 -17.58
N ILE A 100 6.18 -0.32 -16.80
CA ILE A 100 5.89 1.06 -17.19
C ILE A 100 7.07 1.64 -17.96
N LYS A 101 6.76 2.36 -19.05
CA LYS A 101 7.75 3.12 -19.83
C LYS A 101 7.58 4.61 -19.58
N GLY A 102 8.69 5.32 -19.42
CA GLY A 102 8.73 6.75 -19.17
C GLY A 102 10.14 7.32 -19.27
N ASP A 103 10.26 8.60 -19.03
CA ASP A 103 11.52 9.35 -19.03
C ASP A 103 12.10 9.37 -17.61
N ILE A 104 13.19 8.62 -17.40
CA ILE A 104 13.84 8.48 -16.11
C ILE A 104 14.46 9.78 -15.60
N ASP A 105 15.06 10.58 -16.50
CA ASP A 105 15.70 11.84 -16.13
C ASP A 105 14.68 12.90 -15.73
N ARG A 106 13.55 12.93 -16.41
CA ARG A 106 12.42 13.76 -16.04
C ARG A 106 11.80 13.26 -14.72
N GLY A 107 11.63 11.94 -14.57
CA GLY A 107 11.17 11.32 -13.33
C GLY A 107 12.03 11.68 -12.12
N LYS A 108 13.36 11.69 -12.27
CA LYS A 108 14.30 12.14 -11.25
C LYS A 108 14.06 13.59 -10.82
N LYS A 109 13.82 14.49 -11.77
CA LYS A 109 13.51 15.88 -11.45
C LYS A 109 12.19 16.03 -10.71
N LEU A 110 11.16 15.28 -11.11
CA LEU A 110 9.86 15.26 -10.44
C LEU A 110 9.97 14.69 -9.03
N TYR A 111 10.77 13.63 -8.82
CA TYR A 111 10.95 12.97 -7.53
C TYR A 111 11.57 13.89 -6.47
N SER A 112 12.23 14.96 -6.87
CA SER A 112 12.79 15.94 -5.91
C SER A 112 11.75 16.47 -4.92
N SER A 113 10.48 16.57 -5.34
CA SER A 113 9.37 16.98 -4.46
C SER A 113 8.90 15.88 -3.50
N CYS A 114 9.28 14.63 -3.74
CA CYS A 114 8.88 13.47 -2.95
C CYS A 114 9.89 13.13 -1.84
N ILE A 115 11.15 13.55 -2.01
CA ILE A 115 12.29 13.20 -1.13
C ILE A 115 12.02 13.55 0.33
N GLY A 116 11.39 14.70 0.59
CA GLY A 116 11.13 15.16 1.96
C GLY A 116 10.33 14.18 2.82
N CYS A 117 9.45 13.41 2.19
CA CYS A 117 8.59 12.42 2.86
C CYS A 117 9.05 10.99 2.59
N HIS A 118 9.35 10.64 1.34
CA HIS A 118 9.65 9.27 0.95
C HIS A 118 11.14 8.91 0.97
N GLY A 119 12.03 9.86 1.28
CA GLY A 119 13.47 9.66 1.29
C GLY A 119 14.12 9.73 -0.09
N ALA A 120 15.44 9.92 -0.12
CA ALA A 120 16.19 10.08 -1.38
C ALA A 120 16.29 8.78 -2.20
N LYS A 121 16.14 7.64 -1.53
CA LYS A 121 16.17 6.29 -2.12
C LYS A 121 14.82 5.60 -2.07
N GLY A 122 13.72 6.31 -1.81
CA GLY A 122 12.40 5.72 -1.68
C GLY A 122 12.22 4.85 -0.45
N GLU A 123 13.05 5.02 0.57
CA GLU A 123 13.09 4.22 1.80
C GLU A 123 11.90 4.47 2.74
N GLY A 124 11.17 5.56 2.53
CA GLY A 124 10.05 5.95 3.37
C GLY A 124 10.44 6.58 4.71
N ARG A 125 9.43 7.11 5.40
CA ARG A 125 9.58 7.71 6.74
C ARG A 125 8.31 7.49 7.54
N GLN A 126 8.39 6.68 8.59
CA GLN A 126 7.24 6.35 9.43
C GLN A 126 6.73 7.56 10.25
N ASP A 127 7.60 8.46 10.65
CA ASP A 127 7.25 9.66 11.43
C ASP A 127 6.29 10.61 10.68
N VAL A 128 6.40 10.66 9.35
CA VAL A 128 5.51 11.41 8.46
C VAL A 128 4.53 10.50 7.69
N LYS A 129 4.40 9.24 8.10
CA LYS A 129 3.49 8.25 7.49
C LYS A 129 3.68 8.05 5.99
N ALA A 130 4.90 8.26 5.51
CA ALA A 130 5.28 8.02 4.11
C ALA A 130 5.93 6.64 3.97
N PRO A 131 5.30 5.67 3.28
CA PRO A 131 5.82 4.32 3.15
C PRO A 131 7.04 4.26 2.22
N ALA A 132 7.83 3.19 2.37
CA ALA A 132 8.81 2.79 1.37
C ALA A 132 8.15 2.49 0.02
N LEU A 133 8.79 2.91 -1.06
CA LEU A 133 8.25 2.80 -2.41
C LEU A 133 8.83 1.62 -3.19
N LEU A 134 10.02 1.13 -2.81
CA LEU A 134 10.79 0.14 -3.56
C LEU A 134 10.24 -1.29 -3.48
N VAL A 135 9.37 -1.57 -2.53
CA VAL A 135 8.76 -2.90 -2.34
C VAL A 135 7.54 -3.14 -3.25
N GLN A 136 7.19 -2.16 -4.08
CA GLN A 136 6.00 -2.23 -4.92
C GLN A 136 6.33 -2.32 -6.40
N GLU A 137 5.48 -3.03 -7.13
CA GLU A 137 5.52 -3.06 -8.58
C GLU A 137 5.12 -1.69 -9.18
N ASP A 138 5.74 -1.34 -10.28
CA ASP A 138 5.56 -0.03 -10.96
C ASP A 138 4.11 0.23 -11.38
N TRP A 139 3.40 -0.80 -11.87
CA TRP A 139 1.98 -0.68 -12.24
C TRP A 139 1.11 -0.28 -11.04
N PHE A 140 1.41 -0.82 -9.84
CA PHE A 140 0.66 -0.49 -8.64
C PHE A 140 1.00 0.93 -8.13
N LEU A 141 2.28 1.31 -8.14
CA LEU A 141 2.70 2.68 -7.83
C LEU A 141 1.97 3.68 -8.71
N LEU A 142 1.97 3.46 -10.04
CA LEU A 142 1.28 4.32 -10.99
C LEU A 142 -0.24 4.37 -10.75
N ASP A 143 -0.87 3.22 -10.49
CA ASP A 143 -2.29 3.14 -10.17
C ASP A 143 -2.62 3.96 -8.91
N GLN A 144 -1.81 3.86 -7.85
CA GLN A 144 -2.04 4.61 -6.63
C GLN A 144 -1.83 6.13 -6.82
N LEU A 145 -0.81 6.53 -7.57
CA LEU A 145 -0.62 7.95 -7.92
C LEU A 145 -1.83 8.50 -8.69
N ARG A 146 -2.34 7.75 -9.67
CA ARG A 146 -3.57 8.10 -10.39
C ARG A 146 -4.78 8.23 -9.47
N LYS A 147 -4.95 7.31 -8.51
CA LYS A 147 -6.04 7.36 -7.54
C LYS A 147 -5.96 8.59 -6.65
N TYR A 148 -4.79 8.95 -6.16
CA TYR A 148 -4.60 10.19 -5.40
C TYR A 148 -4.93 11.42 -6.25
N ARG A 149 -4.36 11.53 -7.46
CA ARG A 149 -4.63 12.66 -8.36
C ARG A 149 -6.12 12.79 -8.72
N ASN A 150 -6.80 11.68 -8.94
CA ASN A 150 -8.21 11.66 -9.37
C ASN A 150 -9.20 11.68 -8.19
N GLY A 151 -8.75 11.86 -6.96
CA GLY A 151 -9.62 11.91 -5.77
C GLY A 151 -10.29 10.58 -5.41
N LEU A 152 -9.77 9.46 -5.90
CA LEU A 152 -10.27 8.12 -5.55
C LEU A 152 -9.61 7.54 -4.29
N ARG A 153 -8.56 8.21 -3.79
CA ARG A 153 -7.80 7.86 -2.59
C ARG A 153 -7.34 9.14 -1.88
N GLY A 154 -7.26 9.11 -0.54
CA GLY A 154 -6.74 10.22 0.26
C GLY A 154 -7.68 11.40 0.43
N THR A 155 -8.98 11.24 0.13
CA THR A 155 -9.98 12.31 0.21
C THR A 155 -10.80 12.29 1.50
N HIS A 156 -10.68 11.24 2.32
CA HIS A 156 -11.39 11.17 3.58
C HIS A 156 -10.87 12.25 4.54
N PRO A 157 -11.75 12.98 5.28
CA PRO A 157 -11.34 14.07 6.18
C PRO A 157 -10.29 13.65 7.23
N GLU A 158 -10.35 12.43 7.72
CA GLU A 158 -9.42 11.89 8.71
C GLU A 158 -8.11 11.33 8.08
N ASP A 159 -8.04 11.16 6.76
CA ASP A 159 -6.81 10.70 6.08
C ASP A 159 -5.89 11.88 5.77
N ILE A 160 -5.32 12.48 6.82
CA ILE A 160 -4.47 13.69 6.72
C ILE A 160 -3.31 13.46 5.76
N PHE A 161 -2.59 12.35 5.90
CA PHE A 161 -1.42 12.06 5.06
C PHE A 161 -1.80 11.67 3.63
N GLY A 162 -2.96 11.02 3.44
CA GLY A 162 -3.49 10.79 2.10
C GLY A 162 -3.83 12.10 1.38
N ARG A 163 -4.37 13.09 2.10
CA ARG A 163 -4.62 14.43 1.53
C ARG A 163 -3.34 15.15 1.12
N VAL A 164 -2.25 15.01 1.89
CA VAL A 164 -0.94 15.54 1.49
C VAL A 164 -0.52 14.97 0.15
N MET A 165 -0.69 13.65 -0.07
CA MET A 165 -0.40 13.03 -1.37
C MET A 165 -1.28 13.57 -2.50
N VAL A 166 -2.57 13.78 -2.26
CA VAL A 166 -3.48 14.41 -3.25
C VAL A 166 -2.97 15.79 -3.66
N GLU A 167 -2.67 16.64 -2.68
CA GLU A 167 -2.19 18.00 -2.94
C GLU A 167 -0.84 18.02 -3.67
N SER A 168 0.08 17.10 -3.32
CA SER A 168 1.42 17.04 -3.89
C SER A 168 1.45 16.75 -5.39
N ILE A 169 0.41 16.07 -5.93
CA ILE A 169 0.39 15.61 -7.33
C ILE A 169 -0.89 16.03 -8.07
N ARG A 170 -1.69 16.93 -7.51
CA ARG A 170 -2.98 17.35 -8.07
C ARG A 170 -2.88 17.77 -9.54
N ASP A 171 -1.88 18.57 -9.87
CA ASP A 171 -1.72 19.18 -11.18
C ASP A 171 -0.82 18.36 -12.13
N TRP A 172 -0.42 17.15 -11.70
CA TRP A 172 0.47 16.33 -12.51
C TRP A 172 -0.27 15.65 -13.66
N SER A 173 0.35 15.66 -14.83
CA SER A 173 -0.13 14.91 -15.98
C SER A 173 0.08 13.41 -15.81
N ASP A 174 -0.60 12.58 -16.61
CA ASP A 174 -0.35 11.13 -16.63
C ASP A 174 1.09 10.80 -17.06
N LYS A 175 1.69 11.66 -17.89
CA LYS A 175 3.11 11.55 -18.26
C LYS A 175 4.02 11.77 -17.05
N ASP A 176 3.74 12.79 -16.20
CA ASP A 176 4.51 13.03 -14.98
C ASP A 176 4.46 11.84 -14.05
N LEU A 177 3.26 11.26 -13.85
CA LEU A 177 3.09 10.08 -13.01
C LEU A 177 3.85 8.86 -13.53
N LYS A 178 3.88 8.63 -14.84
CA LYS A 178 4.66 7.55 -15.45
C LYS A 178 6.17 7.78 -15.29
N ASP A 179 6.63 8.97 -15.58
CA ASP A 179 8.06 9.30 -15.53
C ASP A 179 8.60 9.15 -14.09
N VAL A 180 7.88 9.67 -13.09
CA VAL A 180 8.29 9.51 -11.68
C VAL A 180 8.22 8.05 -11.23
N THR A 181 7.24 7.27 -11.69
CA THR A 181 7.14 5.83 -11.39
C THR A 181 8.35 5.07 -11.93
N VAL A 182 8.75 5.34 -13.17
CA VAL A 182 9.94 4.72 -13.78
C VAL A 182 11.21 5.06 -12.98
N TYR A 183 11.36 6.32 -12.55
CA TYR A 183 12.48 6.71 -11.71
C TYR A 183 12.48 6.01 -10.35
N ILE A 184 11.34 5.97 -9.65
CA ILE A 184 11.21 5.26 -8.36
C ILE A 184 11.64 3.81 -8.52
N ASN A 185 11.20 3.14 -9.59
CA ASN A 185 11.53 1.73 -9.83
C ASN A 185 13.01 1.50 -10.20
N SER A 186 13.77 2.56 -10.43
CA SER A 186 15.22 2.53 -10.73
C SER A 186 16.10 2.85 -9.53
N LEU A 187 15.49 3.25 -8.39
CA LEU A 187 16.22 3.53 -7.15
C LEU A 187 16.72 2.25 -6.48
#